data_54678d673f8a56a4db76aa74cd5551b3
#
_entry.id   54678d673f8a56a4db76aa74cd5551b3
#
_cell.length_a   1.000
_cell.length_b   1.000
_cell.length_c   1.000
_cell.angle_alpha   90.00
_cell.angle_beta   90.00
_cell.angle_gamma   90.00
#
_symmetry.space_group_name_H-M   'P 1'
#
loop_
_entity.id
_entity.type
_entity.pdbx_description
1 polymer ?
#
loop_
_entity_poly.entity_id
_entity_poly.type
_entity_poly.pdbx_seq_one_letter_code
_entity_poly.pdbx_strand_id
1 'polypeptide(L)'
;KAEWDNIIIRPISDGTTRTAALIAGDVDFIERVAPADLPNLESRSGIKVFKSVSNRLLYLTLHMTDNPIKPYVTDSNDNPIASPFKDIRMRKAVSLAINRQAIADRVMDGLSAPAGQFSPKGYIGYSDNLEPDSYDLTRAKELMAEAGYADGFKLTMHGPAGRYSNDTRILEAIAQMLSRLGIDTSVETMPASVFFKRFARGGPDKKPEFTAAMSGYANGSGEPSHPLRIFIH
;
A
#
# COMPACT_ATOMS: atom_id res chain seq x y z
N LYS A 1 -21.15 6.39 -29.67
CA LYS A 1 -22.11 5.28 -29.69
C LYS A 1 -21.40 4.07 -29.12
N ALA A 2 -21.99 3.36 -28.13
CA ALA A 2 -21.38 2.16 -27.59
C ALA A 2 -21.38 1.06 -28.67
N GLU A 3 -20.31 0.29 -28.74
CA GLU A 3 -20.16 -0.80 -29.70
C GLU A 3 -20.83 -2.09 -29.22
N TRP A 4 -21.20 -2.16 -27.93
CA TRP A 4 -21.86 -3.31 -27.30
C TRP A 4 -23.29 -2.98 -26.87
N ASP A 5 -24.20 -3.92 -27.11
CA ASP A 5 -25.60 -3.83 -26.66
C ASP A 5 -25.78 -4.24 -25.21
N ASN A 6 -24.92 -5.14 -24.70
CA ASN A 6 -24.96 -5.65 -23.33
C ASN A 6 -23.56 -5.75 -22.73
N ILE A 7 -23.42 -5.35 -21.46
CA ILE A 7 -22.20 -5.53 -20.66
C ILE A 7 -22.57 -6.25 -19.38
N ILE A 8 -21.95 -7.40 -19.13
CA ILE A 8 -22.13 -8.18 -17.90
C ILE A 8 -20.88 -8.05 -17.03
N ILE A 9 -21.04 -7.52 -15.81
CA ILE A 9 -19.94 -7.38 -14.85
C ILE A 9 -20.01 -8.53 -13.86
N ARG A 10 -18.95 -9.35 -13.82
CA ARG A 10 -18.78 -10.45 -12.85
C ARG A 10 -17.74 -10.07 -11.80
N PRO A 11 -18.11 -9.88 -10.53
CA PRO A 11 -17.14 -9.62 -9.46
C PRO A 11 -16.38 -10.90 -9.10
N ILE A 12 -15.10 -10.97 -9.48
CA ILE A 12 -14.17 -12.04 -9.11
C ILE A 12 -13.03 -11.42 -8.31
N SER A 13 -13.01 -11.65 -7.00
CA SER A 13 -12.05 -11.01 -6.09
C SER A 13 -10.63 -11.55 -6.23
N ASP A 14 -10.48 -12.85 -6.47
CA ASP A 14 -9.18 -13.49 -6.62
C ASP A 14 -8.57 -13.24 -8.01
N GLY A 15 -7.29 -12.80 -8.07
CA GLY A 15 -6.60 -12.44 -9.31
C GLY A 15 -6.32 -13.62 -10.23
N THR A 16 -5.92 -14.74 -9.66
CA THR A 16 -5.62 -15.96 -10.41
C THR A 16 -6.89 -16.53 -11.06
N THR A 17 -7.99 -16.53 -10.32
CA THR A 17 -9.31 -16.94 -10.83
C THR A 17 -9.78 -16.02 -11.96
N ARG A 18 -9.53 -14.70 -11.87
CA ARG A 18 -9.84 -13.78 -12.99
C ARG A 18 -9.04 -14.10 -14.24
N THR A 19 -7.72 -14.32 -14.09
CA THR A 19 -6.84 -14.70 -15.19
C THR A 19 -7.28 -16.00 -15.84
N ALA A 20 -7.64 -17.01 -15.03
CA ALA A 20 -8.15 -18.28 -15.51
C ALA A 20 -9.47 -18.12 -16.30
N ALA A 21 -10.41 -17.31 -15.81
CA ALA A 21 -11.68 -17.04 -16.49
C ALA A 21 -11.48 -16.37 -17.86
N LEU A 22 -10.51 -15.43 -17.99
CA LEU A 22 -10.18 -14.86 -19.28
C LEU A 22 -9.59 -15.89 -20.24
N ILE A 23 -8.67 -16.73 -19.76
CA ILE A 23 -8.04 -17.78 -20.57
C ILE A 23 -9.05 -18.82 -21.03
N ALA A 24 -10.05 -19.15 -20.20
CA ALA A 24 -11.12 -20.07 -20.53
C ALA A 24 -12.18 -19.47 -21.47
N GLY A 25 -12.19 -18.16 -21.67
CA GLY A 25 -13.22 -17.46 -22.45
C GLY A 25 -14.53 -17.23 -21.69
N ASP A 26 -14.53 -17.39 -20.36
CA ASP A 26 -15.70 -17.12 -19.51
C ASP A 26 -15.97 -15.61 -19.36
N VAL A 27 -14.97 -14.79 -19.61
CA VAL A 27 -15.03 -13.33 -19.66
C VAL A 27 -14.15 -12.81 -20.80
N ASP A 28 -14.56 -11.68 -21.41
CA ASP A 28 -13.85 -11.05 -22.54
C ASP A 28 -12.81 -10.02 -22.10
N PHE A 29 -12.89 -9.55 -20.87
CA PHE A 29 -12.02 -8.51 -20.32
C PHE A 29 -11.80 -8.70 -18.81
N ILE A 30 -10.57 -8.47 -18.38
CA ILE A 30 -10.23 -8.38 -16.93
C ILE A 30 -9.35 -7.16 -16.67
N GLU A 31 -9.42 -6.63 -15.48
CA GLU A 31 -8.51 -5.60 -14.97
C GLU A 31 -7.68 -6.10 -13.79
N ARG A 32 -6.63 -5.39 -13.43
CA ARG A 32 -5.78 -5.69 -12.28
C ARG A 32 -5.16 -7.09 -12.36
N VAL A 33 -4.56 -7.39 -13.49
CA VAL A 33 -3.78 -8.62 -13.69
C VAL A 33 -2.58 -8.60 -12.73
N ALA A 34 -2.32 -9.74 -12.08
CA ALA A 34 -1.11 -9.90 -11.28
C ALA A 34 0.14 -9.80 -12.18
N PRO A 35 1.20 -9.09 -11.78
CA PRO A 35 2.42 -8.99 -12.58
C PRO A 35 2.95 -10.33 -13.07
N ALA A 36 2.96 -11.34 -12.23
CA ALA A 36 3.42 -12.69 -12.57
C ALA A 36 2.62 -13.37 -13.70
N ASP A 37 1.36 -12.99 -13.93
CA ASP A 37 0.50 -13.59 -14.96
C ASP A 37 0.70 -12.93 -16.33
N LEU A 38 1.28 -11.74 -16.40
CA LEU A 38 1.40 -10.96 -17.64
C LEU A 38 2.19 -11.68 -18.74
N PRO A 39 3.36 -12.30 -18.50
CA PRO A 39 4.10 -12.99 -19.56
C PRO A 39 3.27 -14.12 -20.19
N ASN A 40 2.48 -14.84 -19.39
CA ASN A 40 1.61 -15.90 -19.91
C ASN A 40 0.47 -15.33 -20.77
N LEU A 41 -0.14 -14.22 -20.37
CA LEU A 41 -1.20 -13.58 -21.16
C LEU A 41 -0.66 -12.96 -22.44
N GLU A 42 0.50 -12.32 -22.39
CA GLU A 42 1.16 -11.70 -23.56
C GLU A 42 1.59 -12.72 -24.62
N SER A 43 1.90 -13.96 -24.22
CA SER A 43 2.28 -15.03 -25.13
C SER A 43 1.11 -15.71 -25.83
N ARG A 44 -0.15 -15.42 -25.42
CA ARG A 44 -1.34 -16.09 -25.96
C ARG A 44 -1.89 -15.38 -27.20
N SER A 45 -2.14 -16.15 -28.26
CA SER A 45 -2.91 -15.66 -29.40
C SER A 45 -4.35 -15.32 -28.96
N GLY A 46 -4.87 -14.18 -29.41
CA GLY A 46 -6.24 -13.74 -29.11
C GLY A 46 -6.38 -12.93 -27.81
N ILE A 47 -5.35 -12.82 -26.97
CA ILE A 47 -5.35 -11.95 -25.81
C ILE A 47 -4.46 -10.71 -26.08
N LYS A 48 -5.00 -9.53 -25.78
CA LYS A 48 -4.27 -8.28 -25.89
C LYS A 48 -4.12 -7.63 -24.51
N VAL A 49 -2.87 -7.36 -24.13
CA VAL A 49 -2.54 -6.70 -22.85
C VAL A 49 -2.33 -5.21 -23.09
N PHE A 50 -3.01 -4.38 -22.27
CA PHE A 50 -2.83 -2.94 -22.25
C PHE A 50 -2.21 -2.54 -20.91
N LYS A 51 -1.11 -1.79 -20.94
CA LYS A 51 -0.41 -1.25 -19.79
C LYS A 51 -0.47 0.27 -19.80
N SER A 52 -0.78 0.88 -18.67
CA SER A 52 -0.83 2.33 -18.52
C SER A 52 -0.38 2.73 -17.12
N VAL A 53 0.28 3.89 -17.00
CA VAL A 53 0.58 4.49 -15.70
C VAL A 53 -0.74 4.90 -15.05
N SER A 54 -0.98 4.39 -13.85
CA SER A 54 -2.17 4.72 -13.06
C SER A 54 -1.91 5.95 -12.19
N ASN A 55 -2.96 6.73 -11.94
CA ASN A 55 -2.95 7.78 -10.91
C ASN A 55 -3.16 7.23 -9.49
N ARG A 56 -3.07 5.92 -9.30
CA ARG A 56 -3.20 5.27 -7.99
C ARG A 56 -1.87 5.26 -7.26
N LEU A 57 -1.85 5.91 -6.09
CA LEU A 57 -0.77 5.84 -5.13
C LEU A 57 -1.12 4.82 -4.04
N LEU A 58 -0.21 3.88 -3.74
CA LEU A 58 -0.24 3.08 -2.52
C LEU A 58 0.61 3.78 -1.46
N TYR A 59 0.11 3.88 -0.25
CA TYR A 59 0.77 4.57 0.85
C TYR A 59 0.56 3.84 2.17
N LEU A 60 1.48 4.04 3.09
CA LEU A 60 1.39 3.57 4.47
C LEU A 60 0.92 4.72 5.36
N THR A 61 -0.19 4.53 6.06
CA THR A 61 -0.61 5.43 7.13
C THR A 61 0.03 5.00 8.45
N LEU A 62 0.52 5.96 9.20
CA LEU A 62 1.10 5.79 10.53
C LEU A 62 0.29 6.66 11.50
N HIS A 63 -0.48 6.03 12.38
CA HIS A 63 -1.34 6.74 13.31
C HIS A 63 -0.57 7.35 14.48
N MET A 64 -0.86 8.62 14.76
CA MET A 64 -0.19 9.43 15.77
C MET A 64 -1.01 9.57 17.07
N THR A 65 -2.02 8.72 17.32
CA THR A 65 -2.87 8.80 18.51
C THR A 65 -2.35 7.94 19.65
N ASP A 66 -2.61 8.36 20.89
CA ASP A 66 -2.16 7.68 22.11
C ASP A 66 -2.93 6.40 22.45
N ASN A 67 -4.14 6.26 21.94
CA ASN A 67 -5.03 5.14 22.25
C ASN A 67 -5.47 4.42 21.00
N PRO A 68 -4.68 3.48 20.47
CA PRO A 68 -5.22 2.50 19.53
C PRO A 68 -6.29 1.66 20.25
N ILE A 69 -7.37 1.32 19.58
CA ILE A 69 -8.44 0.46 20.10
C ILE A 69 -7.87 -0.90 20.52
N LYS A 70 -6.79 -1.33 19.89
CA LYS A 70 -6.03 -2.54 20.19
C LYS A 70 -4.54 -2.21 20.25
N PRO A 71 -3.76 -2.90 21.11
CA PRO A 71 -2.33 -2.71 21.19
C PRO A 71 -1.64 -3.37 19.99
N TYR A 72 -1.62 -2.68 18.85
CA TYR A 72 -0.87 -3.11 17.67
C TYR A 72 0.59 -2.69 17.69
N VAL A 73 1.01 -2.05 18.79
CA VAL A 73 2.41 -1.73 19.08
C VAL A 73 2.71 -2.12 20.50
N THR A 74 3.74 -2.96 20.68
CA THR A 74 4.18 -3.43 22.00
C THR A 74 5.70 -3.36 22.09
N ASP A 75 6.22 -3.37 23.31
CA ASP A 75 7.64 -3.59 23.57
C ASP A 75 8.03 -5.07 23.29
N SER A 76 9.29 -5.41 23.51
CA SER A 76 9.80 -6.79 23.35
C SER A 76 9.11 -7.82 24.24
N ASN A 77 8.50 -7.40 25.34
CA ASN A 77 7.81 -8.23 26.32
C ASN A 77 6.29 -8.27 26.13
N ASP A 78 5.81 -7.81 24.97
CA ASP A 78 4.38 -7.73 24.60
C ASP A 78 3.57 -6.73 25.44
N ASN A 79 4.19 -5.81 26.19
CA ASN A 79 3.46 -4.75 26.86
C ASN A 79 3.07 -3.65 25.86
N PRO A 80 1.83 -3.16 25.86
CA PRO A 80 1.40 -2.06 25.01
C PRO A 80 2.23 -0.79 25.27
N ILE A 81 2.67 -0.13 24.21
CA ILE A 81 3.36 1.15 24.27
C ILE A 81 2.59 2.22 23.49
N ALA A 82 2.84 3.49 23.82
CA ALA A 82 2.32 4.60 23.02
C ALA A 82 2.83 4.55 21.59
N SER A 83 2.04 5.07 20.64
CA SER A 83 2.44 5.04 19.25
C SER A 83 3.78 5.76 19.00
N PRO A 84 4.83 5.07 18.54
CA PRO A 84 6.11 5.67 18.20
C PRO A 84 5.99 6.70 17.07
N PHE A 85 4.93 6.61 16.29
CA PHE A 85 4.73 7.45 15.10
C PHE A 85 4.26 8.87 15.42
N LYS A 86 4.04 9.22 16.68
CA LYS A 86 3.90 10.62 17.13
C LYS A 86 5.18 11.41 16.88
N ASP A 87 6.33 10.77 17.05
CA ASP A 87 7.62 11.37 16.75
C ASP A 87 7.89 11.41 15.24
N ILE A 88 8.18 12.60 14.74
CA ILE A 88 8.49 12.79 13.31
C ILE A 88 9.73 12.02 12.88
N ARG A 89 10.69 11.82 13.79
CA ARG A 89 11.92 11.05 13.54
C ARG A 89 11.59 9.59 13.25
N MET A 90 10.63 9.00 13.98
CA MET A 90 10.16 7.64 13.72
C MET A 90 9.46 7.51 12.37
N ARG A 91 8.60 8.46 12.00
CA ARG A 91 7.97 8.46 10.66
C ARG A 91 9.00 8.57 9.54
N LYS A 92 10.02 9.41 9.74
CA LYS A 92 11.13 9.55 8.78
C LYS A 92 11.99 8.28 8.73
N ALA A 93 12.28 7.66 9.88
CA ALA A 93 13.00 6.39 9.95
C ALA A 93 12.29 5.29 9.16
N VAL A 94 10.98 5.12 9.35
CA VAL A 94 10.17 4.17 8.55
C VAL A 94 10.24 4.49 7.07
N SER A 95 10.14 5.77 6.69
CA SER A 95 10.21 6.18 5.28
C SER A 95 11.55 5.84 4.65
N LEU A 96 12.67 6.13 5.32
CA LEU A 96 14.03 5.83 4.84
C LEU A 96 14.34 4.33 4.83
N ALA A 97 13.72 3.53 5.70
CA ALA A 97 13.92 2.08 5.75
C ALA A 97 13.20 1.32 4.60
N ILE A 98 12.23 1.93 3.95
CA ILE A 98 11.47 1.31 2.86
C ILE A 98 12.16 1.56 1.53
N ASN A 99 12.75 0.52 0.95
CA ASN A 99 13.32 0.55 -0.40
C ASN A 99 12.22 0.43 -1.45
N ARG A 100 11.65 1.58 -1.84
CA ARG A 100 10.54 1.66 -2.81
C ARG A 100 10.93 1.14 -4.18
N GLN A 101 12.17 1.35 -4.61
CA GLN A 101 12.66 0.84 -5.89
C GLN A 101 12.70 -0.69 -5.88
N ALA A 102 13.19 -1.31 -4.80
CA ALA A 102 13.19 -2.77 -4.68
C ALA A 102 11.77 -3.37 -4.68
N ILE A 103 10.78 -2.67 -4.12
CA ILE A 103 9.37 -3.08 -4.22
C ILE A 103 8.91 -2.99 -5.68
N ALA A 104 9.18 -1.88 -6.37
CA ALA A 104 8.83 -1.70 -7.77
C ALA A 104 9.42 -2.80 -8.66
N ASP A 105 10.71 -3.09 -8.50
CA ASP A 105 11.44 -4.02 -9.37
C ASP A 105 11.12 -5.49 -9.07
N ARG A 106 11.02 -5.88 -7.78
CA ARG A 106 10.99 -7.29 -7.37
C ARG A 106 9.60 -7.79 -6.94
N VAL A 107 8.77 -6.91 -6.41
CA VAL A 107 7.41 -7.28 -5.98
C VAL A 107 6.40 -6.97 -7.07
N MET A 108 6.65 -5.90 -7.83
CA MET A 108 5.77 -5.43 -8.89
C MET A 108 6.32 -5.70 -10.31
N ASP A 109 7.43 -6.42 -10.44
CA ASP A 109 8.06 -6.80 -11.71
C ASP A 109 8.24 -5.61 -12.68
N GLY A 110 8.64 -4.44 -12.14
CA GLY A 110 8.82 -3.21 -12.89
C GLY A 110 7.53 -2.48 -13.31
N LEU A 111 6.36 -2.93 -12.84
CA LEU A 111 5.05 -2.38 -13.23
C LEU A 111 4.55 -1.27 -12.30
N SER A 112 5.41 -0.74 -11.48
CA SER A 112 5.14 0.42 -10.63
C SER A 112 6.38 1.31 -10.54
N ALA A 113 6.20 2.52 -9.99
CA ALA A 113 7.30 3.43 -9.74
C ALA A 113 7.23 3.98 -8.30
N PRO A 114 8.37 4.26 -7.66
CA PRO A 114 8.39 5.01 -6.41
C PRO A 114 7.68 6.34 -6.56
N ALA A 115 6.93 6.76 -5.53
CA ALA A 115 6.21 8.02 -5.53
C ALA A 115 6.52 8.83 -4.26
N GLY A 116 6.78 10.12 -4.42
CA GLY A 116 6.98 11.10 -3.34
C GLY A 116 5.79 12.04 -3.17
N GLN A 117 4.76 11.93 -4.03
CA GLN A 117 3.63 12.84 -4.07
C GLN A 117 2.36 12.16 -4.59
N PHE A 118 1.21 12.82 -4.40
CA PHE A 118 -0.09 12.28 -4.79
C PHE A 118 -0.38 12.35 -6.29
N SER A 119 0.23 13.28 -7.00
CA SER A 119 0.05 13.42 -8.45
C SER A 119 1.21 12.77 -9.19
N PRO A 120 0.97 11.78 -10.07
CA PRO A 120 2.02 11.24 -10.92
C PRO A 120 2.41 12.23 -12.02
N LYS A 121 3.56 12.01 -12.63
CA LYS A 121 4.06 12.85 -13.73
C LYS A 121 3.04 12.93 -14.87
N GLY A 122 2.79 14.14 -15.35
CA GLY A 122 1.79 14.43 -16.38
C GLY A 122 0.40 14.79 -15.86
N TYR A 123 0.19 14.74 -14.54
CA TYR A 123 -1.06 15.16 -13.91
C TYR A 123 -0.95 16.55 -13.27
N ILE A 124 -2.08 17.25 -13.14
CA ILE A 124 -2.14 18.55 -12.48
C ILE A 124 -1.61 18.42 -11.05
N GLY A 125 -0.77 19.38 -10.62
CA GLY A 125 -0.20 19.41 -9.28
C GLY A 125 1.03 18.51 -9.09
N TYR A 126 1.56 17.89 -10.15
CA TYR A 126 2.87 17.27 -10.11
C TYR A 126 3.97 18.32 -9.97
N SER A 127 4.98 18.03 -9.16
CA SER A 127 6.17 18.88 -8.98
C SER A 127 7.43 18.05 -9.15
N ASP A 128 8.33 18.49 -10.02
CA ASP A 128 9.64 17.84 -10.19
C ASP A 128 10.55 17.97 -8.94
N ASN A 129 10.16 18.81 -7.97
CA ASN A 129 10.91 19.02 -6.72
C ASN A 129 10.48 18.09 -5.57
N LEU A 130 9.46 17.25 -5.76
CA LEU A 130 8.94 16.34 -4.74
C LEU A 130 9.28 14.89 -5.09
N GLU A 131 10.50 14.51 -4.79
CA GLU A 131 10.99 13.14 -4.96
C GLU A 131 10.67 12.26 -3.76
N PRO A 132 10.52 10.93 -3.94
CA PRO A 132 10.40 10.02 -2.82
C PRO A 132 11.68 10.00 -1.99
N ASP A 133 11.54 9.76 -0.68
CA ASP A 133 12.70 9.56 0.19
C ASP A 133 13.60 8.44 -0.37
N SER A 134 14.89 8.71 -0.46
CA SER A 134 15.90 7.72 -0.81
C SER A 134 16.03 6.67 0.31
N TYR A 135 16.22 5.41 -0.06
CA TYR A 135 16.48 4.35 0.90
C TYR A 135 17.81 4.58 1.62
N ASP A 136 17.77 4.70 2.94
CA ASP A 136 18.95 4.86 3.81
C ASP A 136 18.69 4.19 5.17
N LEU A 137 19.06 2.92 5.28
CA LEU A 137 18.85 2.14 6.49
C LEU A 137 19.75 2.63 7.65
N THR A 138 20.93 3.18 7.35
CA THR A 138 21.85 3.70 8.37
C THR A 138 21.22 4.91 9.05
N ARG A 139 20.80 5.88 8.26
CA ARG A 139 20.14 7.10 8.80
C ARG A 139 18.80 6.76 9.47
N ALA A 140 18.08 5.77 8.94
CA ALA A 140 16.83 5.30 9.58
C ALA A 140 17.08 4.76 11.00
N LYS A 141 18.14 3.96 11.21
CA LYS A 141 18.51 3.44 12.53
C LYS A 141 18.94 4.55 13.50
N GLU A 142 19.70 5.53 13.02
CA GLU A 142 20.07 6.69 13.82
C GLU A 142 18.84 7.45 14.31
N LEU A 143 17.90 7.76 13.41
CA LEU A 143 16.66 8.47 13.75
C LEU A 143 15.79 7.68 14.73
N MET A 144 15.75 6.36 14.60
CA MET A 144 15.04 5.48 15.51
C MET A 144 15.67 5.52 16.91
N ALA A 145 17.00 5.50 17.01
CA ALA A 145 17.72 5.62 18.26
C ALA A 145 17.54 7.02 18.90
N GLU A 146 17.66 8.10 18.08
CA GLU A 146 17.39 9.46 18.53
C GLU A 146 15.98 9.66 19.07
N ALA A 147 15.00 8.90 18.57
CA ALA A 147 13.62 8.89 19.04
C ALA A 147 13.40 8.03 20.29
N GLY A 148 14.42 7.33 20.79
CA GLY A 148 14.33 6.51 21.98
C GLY A 148 13.91 5.06 21.75
N TYR A 149 13.97 4.57 20.52
CA TYR A 149 13.55 3.20 20.15
C TYR A 149 14.72 2.36 19.62
N ALA A 150 15.95 2.56 20.13
CA ALA A 150 17.15 1.82 19.70
C ALA A 150 16.99 0.29 19.85
N ASP A 151 16.25 -0.16 20.86
CA ASP A 151 16.00 -1.58 21.15
C ASP A 151 14.87 -2.18 20.30
N GLY A 152 14.24 -1.37 19.45
CA GLY A 152 13.12 -1.80 18.62
C GLY A 152 11.78 -1.90 19.35
N PHE A 153 10.80 -2.42 18.65
CA PHE A 153 9.46 -2.72 19.15
C PHE A 153 8.72 -3.66 18.19
N LYS A 154 7.59 -4.22 18.66
CA LYS A 154 6.72 -5.04 17.80
C LYS A 154 5.61 -4.19 17.21
N LEU A 155 5.27 -4.44 15.94
CA LEU A 155 4.25 -3.71 15.20
C LEU A 155 3.36 -4.69 14.42
N THR A 156 2.04 -4.53 14.52
CA THR A 156 1.12 -5.17 13.56
C THR A 156 0.71 -4.17 12.49
N MET A 157 0.99 -4.50 11.24
CA MET A 157 0.67 -3.71 10.06
C MET A 157 -0.51 -4.34 9.32
N HIS A 158 -1.48 -3.52 8.92
CA HIS A 158 -2.72 -4.00 8.32
C HIS A 158 -2.86 -3.57 6.85
N GLY A 159 -3.62 -4.36 6.09
CA GLY A 159 -3.99 -3.99 4.72
C GLY A 159 -5.11 -4.83 4.14
N PRO A 160 -5.63 -4.39 2.98
CA PRO A 160 -6.60 -5.19 2.25
C PRO A 160 -5.92 -6.36 1.55
N ALA A 161 -6.64 -7.45 1.35
CA ALA A 161 -6.27 -8.56 0.49
C ALA A 161 -7.08 -8.53 -0.81
N GLY A 162 -6.42 -8.64 -1.96
CA GLY A 162 -7.04 -8.69 -3.29
C GLY A 162 -7.67 -7.37 -3.78
N ARG A 163 -7.33 -6.24 -3.15
CA ARG A 163 -7.79 -4.90 -3.56
C ARG A 163 -6.85 -4.26 -4.57
N TYR A 164 -5.57 -4.42 -4.38
CA TYR A 164 -4.50 -3.89 -5.24
C TYR A 164 -3.63 -5.04 -5.75
N SER A 165 -2.97 -4.82 -6.88
CA SER A 165 -2.01 -5.83 -7.39
C SER A 165 -0.93 -6.07 -6.35
N ASN A 166 -0.71 -7.32 -5.99
CA ASN A 166 0.29 -7.78 -5.02
C ASN A 166 0.25 -7.09 -3.64
N ASP A 167 -0.92 -6.61 -3.19
CA ASP A 167 -1.05 -5.86 -1.93
C ASP A 167 -0.48 -6.60 -0.71
N THR A 168 -0.77 -7.87 -0.53
CA THR A 168 -0.21 -8.69 0.56
C THR A 168 1.31 -8.81 0.44
N ARG A 169 1.83 -9.07 -0.76
CA ARG A 169 3.28 -9.20 -1.00
C ARG A 169 4.03 -7.88 -0.76
N ILE A 170 3.42 -6.75 -1.08
CA ILE A 170 3.97 -5.42 -0.78
C ILE A 170 4.08 -5.23 0.73
N LEU A 171 3.03 -5.54 1.49
CA LEU A 171 3.04 -5.45 2.95
C LEU A 171 4.11 -6.36 3.58
N GLU A 172 4.22 -7.60 3.13
CA GLU A 172 5.25 -8.55 3.59
C GLU A 172 6.67 -8.05 3.30
N ALA A 173 6.89 -7.47 2.12
CA ALA A 173 8.17 -6.87 1.76
C ALA A 173 8.50 -5.66 2.67
N ILE A 174 7.51 -4.81 2.97
CA ILE A 174 7.69 -3.69 3.91
C ILE A 174 8.01 -4.24 5.31
N ALA A 175 7.30 -5.25 5.80
CA ALA A 175 7.56 -5.87 7.09
C ALA A 175 9.01 -6.39 7.20
N GLN A 176 9.51 -7.07 6.16
CA GLN A 176 10.91 -7.51 6.10
C GLN A 176 11.91 -6.34 6.11
N MET A 177 11.57 -5.22 5.49
CA MET A 177 12.43 -4.03 5.52
C MET A 177 12.43 -3.39 6.91
N LEU A 178 11.27 -3.31 7.57
CA LEU A 178 11.14 -2.78 8.92
C LEU A 178 11.83 -3.67 9.97
N SER A 179 11.85 -4.99 9.79
CA SER A 179 12.61 -5.87 10.70
C SER A 179 14.12 -5.62 10.64
N ARG A 180 14.67 -5.19 9.49
CA ARG A 180 16.08 -4.74 9.39
C ARG A 180 16.34 -3.42 10.13
N LEU A 181 15.31 -2.61 10.30
CA LEU A 181 15.36 -1.39 11.11
C LEU A 181 15.33 -1.71 12.62
N GLY A 182 14.83 -2.89 13.01
CA GLY A 182 14.64 -3.30 14.41
C GLY A 182 13.18 -3.33 14.83
N ILE A 183 12.24 -3.16 13.90
CA ILE A 183 10.80 -3.24 14.17
C ILE A 183 10.32 -4.63 13.80
N ASP A 184 10.01 -5.47 14.80
CA ASP A 184 9.42 -6.79 14.58
C ASP A 184 7.98 -6.63 14.09
N THR A 185 7.81 -6.80 12.78
CA THR A 185 6.56 -6.44 12.09
C THR A 185 5.81 -7.67 11.64
N SER A 186 4.61 -7.88 12.18
CA SER A 186 3.61 -8.83 11.69
C SER A 186 2.66 -8.16 10.69
N VAL A 187 2.11 -8.94 9.75
CA VAL A 187 1.18 -8.46 8.73
C VAL A 187 -0.16 -9.16 8.90
N GLU A 188 -1.22 -8.38 9.03
CA GLU A 188 -2.60 -8.85 9.00
C GLU A 188 -3.33 -8.28 7.77
N THR A 189 -3.75 -9.15 6.87
CA THR A 189 -4.58 -8.77 5.73
C THR A 189 -6.00 -9.28 5.86
N MET A 190 -6.94 -8.57 5.27
CA MET A 190 -8.35 -8.92 5.31
C MET A 190 -9.07 -8.52 4.02
N PRO A 191 -10.25 -9.10 3.71
CA PRO A 191 -11.04 -8.68 2.56
C PRO A 191 -11.27 -7.17 2.56
N ALA A 192 -11.22 -6.54 1.38
CA ALA A 192 -11.30 -5.09 1.23
C ALA A 192 -12.52 -4.46 1.92
N SER A 193 -13.69 -5.11 1.87
CA SER A 193 -14.91 -4.62 2.52
C SER A 193 -14.77 -4.54 4.04
N VAL A 194 -14.08 -5.51 4.66
CA VAL A 194 -13.79 -5.54 6.09
C VAL A 194 -12.74 -4.48 6.43
N PHE A 195 -11.65 -4.44 5.65
CA PHE A 195 -10.57 -3.48 5.86
C PHE A 195 -11.07 -2.03 5.84
N PHE A 196 -11.78 -1.62 4.79
CA PHE A 196 -12.22 -0.22 4.67
C PHE A 196 -13.28 0.17 5.69
N LYS A 197 -14.12 -0.78 6.14
CA LYS A 197 -15.04 -0.51 7.25
C LYS A 197 -14.30 -0.15 8.54
N ARG A 198 -13.21 -0.86 8.85
CA ARG A 198 -12.38 -0.65 10.04
C ARG A 198 -11.45 0.56 9.88
N PHE A 199 -10.84 0.73 8.71
CA PHE A 199 -9.89 1.79 8.39
C PHE A 199 -10.54 3.17 8.28
N ALA A 200 -11.60 3.31 7.44
CA ALA A 200 -12.18 4.61 7.10
C ALA A 200 -13.11 5.16 8.19
N ARG A 201 -13.75 4.29 8.97
CA ARG A 201 -14.72 4.69 10.02
C ARG A 201 -14.13 4.70 11.42
N GLY A 202 -12.86 4.30 11.56
CA GLY A 202 -12.18 4.29 12.83
C GLY A 202 -12.79 3.34 13.86
N GLY A 203 -13.34 2.18 13.41
CA GLY A 203 -13.95 1.22 14.33
C GLY A 203 -15.24 1.70 15.03
N PRO A 204 -15.69 0.98 16.09
CA PRO A 204 -16.97 1.25 16.77
C PRO A 204 -17.08 2.67 17.36
N ASP A 205 -15.97 3.20 17.88
CA ASP A 205 -15.93 4.49 18.59
C ASP A 205 -15.49 5.67 17.70
N LYS A 206 -15.46 5.51 16.39
CA LYS A 206 -14.93 6.49 15.43
C LYS A 206 -13.44 6.85 15.67
N LYS A 207 -12.71 5.99 16.37
CA LYS A 207 -11.26 6.09 16.58
C LYS A 207 -10.52 5.29 15.53
N PRO A 208 -9.30 5.71 15.12
CA PRO A 208 -8.49 4.91 14.20
C PRO A 208 -8.23 3.54 14.82
N GLU A 209 -8.54 2.46 14.08
CA GLU A 209 -8.39 1.10 14.60
C GLU A 209 -6.96 0.56 14.41
N PHE A 210 -6.28 1.00 13.33
CA PHE A 210 -4.97 0.49 12.97
C PHE A 210 -3.86 1.50 13.27
N THR A 211 -2.77 1.05 13.87
CA THR A 211 -1.59 1.89 14.13
C THR A 211 -0.78 2.11 12.85
N ALA A 212 -0.63 1.07 12.03
CA ALA A 212 -0.02 1.15 10.72
C ALA A 212 -0.89 0.39 9.70
N ALA A 213 -1.20 1.03 8.56
CA ALA A 213 -2.02 0.39 7.54
C ALA A 213 -1.64 0.85 6.13
N MET A 214 -1.63 -0.09 5.20
CA MET A 214 -1.48 0.24 3.78
C MET A 214 -2.83 0.45 3.13
N SER A 215 -2.95 1.54 2.40
CA SER A 215 -4.11 1.83 1.57
C SER A 215 -3.69 2.42 0.23
N GLY A 216 -4.64 2.62 -0.66
CA GLY A 216 -4.41 3.23 -1.96
C GLY A 216 -5.41 4.33 -2.24
N TYR A 217 -4.92 5.40 -2.78
CA TYR A 217 -5.72 6.53 -3.24
C TYR A 217 -5.57 6.69 -4.75
N ALA A 218 -6.69 6.88 -5.45
CA ALA A 218 -6.67 7.28 -6.85
C ALA A 218 -7.50 8.55 -6.99
N ASN A 219 -6.92 9.56 -7.58
CA ASN A 219 -7.59 10.82 -7.82
C ASN A 219 -8.48 10.72 -9.07
N GLY A 220 -9.79 10.59 -8.88
CA GLY A 220 -10.76 10.46 -9.97
C GLY A 220 -10.94 11.73 -10.82
N SER A 221 -10.65 12.91 -10.26
CA SER A 221 -10.74 14.19 -10.96
C SER A 221 -9.44 14.57 -11.70
N GLY A 222 -8.34 13.87 -11.44
CA GLY A 222 -7.04 14.16 -12.04
C GLY A 222 -6.30 15.36 -11.44
N GLU A 223 -6.78 15.91 -10.29
CA GLU A 223 -6.18 17.07 -9.62
C GLU A 223 -6.00 16.81 -8.10
N PRO A 224 -5.01 17.40 -7.42
CA PRO A 224 -4.57 16.99 -6.09
C PRO A 224 -5.38 17.57 -4.92
N SER A 225 -6.36 18.42 -5.13
CA SER A 225 -7.07 19.11 -4.03
C SER A 225 -7.78 18.14 -3.09
N HIS A 226 -8.35 17.07 -3.62
CA HIS A 226 -9.06 16.09 -2.82
C HIS A 226 -8.14 15.27 -1.89
N PRO A 227 -7.03 14.66 -2.34
CA PRO A 227 -6.10 13.99 -1.44
C PRO A 227 -5.47 14.97 -0.42
N LEU A 228 -5.09 16.18 -0.83
CA LEU A 228 -4.55 17.17 0.09
C LEU A 228 -5.55 17.49 1.21
N ARG A 229 -6.84 17.64 0.90
CA ARG A 229 -7.87 17.88 1.90
C ARG A 229 -8.07 16.71 2.85
N ILE A 230 -7.91 15.46 2.39
CA ILE A 230 -8.09 14.26 3.22
C ILE A 230 -6.88 14.03 4.14
N PHE A 231 -5.66 14.28 3.67
CA PHE A 231 -4.43 13.86 4.36
C PHE A 231 -3.71 14.99 5.11
N ILE A 232 -4.06 16.25 4.89
CA ILE A 232 -3.36 17.41 5.48
C ILE A 232 -4.24 18.18 6.48
N HIS A 233 -5.53 17.87 6.60
CA HIS A 233 -6.44 18.49 7.57
C HIS A 233 -6.63 17.67 8.83
#